data_cda8f6dbd690fdd9e57f65868fd30152
#
_entry.id   cda8f6dbd690fdd9e57f65868fd30152
#
_cell.length_a   1.000
_cell.length_b   1.000
_cell.length_c   1.000
_cell.angle_alpha   90.00
_cell.angle_beta   90.00
_cell.angle_gamma   90.00
#
_symmetry.space_group_name_H-M   'P 1'
#
loop_
_entity.id
_entity.type
_entity.pdbx_description
1 polymer ?
#
loop_
_entity_poly.entity_id
_entity_poly.type
_entity_poly.pdbx_seq_one_letter_code
_entity_poly.pdbx_strand_id
1 'polypeptide(L)'
;MNATFNHCLLELTSINTERLRDTDVLSALVVAAAGAVGMPGLGPPVARQGAGEIAVALLCLEGHIVLHCAPAEGVCLVDIVARAPADVGKGIDVISRRLAV
;
A
#
# COMPACT_ATOMS: atom_id res chain seq x y z
N MET A 1 11.11 15.53 21.22
CA MET A 1 9.68 15.57 20.80
C MET A 1 9.37 14.35 19.97
N ASN A 2 8.29 13.64 20.29
CA ASN A 2 7.91 12.46 19.55
C ASN A 2 7.11 12.84 18.30
N ALA A 3 7.28 12.07 17.24
CA ALA A 3 6.46 12.22 16.04
C ALA A 3 5.00 11.92 16.36
N THR A 4 4.07 12.66 15.74
CA THR A 4 2.65 12.39 15.84
C THR A 4 2.23 11.27 14.89
N PHE A 5 2.83 11.24 13.70
CA PHE A 5 2.61 10.20 12.71
C PHE A 5 3.93 9.59 12.25
N ASN A 6 3.89 8.31 11.93
CA ASN A 6 4.97 7.63 11.23
C ASN A 6 4.58 7.52 9.77
N HIS A 7 5.57 7.65 8.88
CA HIS A 7 5.36 7.68 7.45
C HIS A 7 6.46 6.89 6.75
N CYS A 8 6.09 6.10 5.77
CA CYS A 8 7.04 5.42 4.89
C CYS A 8 6.56 5.55 3.45
N LEU A 9 7.44 6.02 2.59
CA LEU A 9 7.23 6.11 1.15
C LEU A 9 8.32 5.29 0.48
N LEU A 10 7.94 4.26 -0.29
CA LEU A 10 8.89 3.34 -0.89
C LEU A 10 8.49 3.01 -2.32
N GLU A 11 9.43 3.12 -3.24
CA GLU A 11 9.21 2.68 -4.62
C GLU A 11 9.76 1.26 -4.79
N LEU A 12 8.89 0.33 -5.15
CA LEU A 12 9.26 -1.04 -5.49
C LEU A 12 9.40 -1.15 -7.01
N THR A 13 10.48 -1.80 -7.46
CA THR A 13 10.77 -1.94 -8.89
C THR A 13 10.86 -3.41 -9.27
N SER A 14 10.88 -3.68 -10.58
CA SER A 14 10.99 -5.05 -11.12
C SER A 14 9.87 -5.97 -10.66
N ILE A 15 8.67 -5.41 -10.51
CA ILE A 15 7.49 -6.17 -10.11
C ILE A 15 6.80 -6.74 -11.34
N ASN A 16 6.27 -7.96 -11.21
CA ASN A 16 5.53 -8.61 -12.29
C ASN A 16 4.34 -7.77 -12.73
N THR A 17 4.26 -7.49 -14.03
CA THR A 17 3.23 -6.65 -14.63
C THR A 17 1.81 -7.14 -14.32
N GLU A 18 1.59 -8.45 -14.43
CA GLU A 18 0.26 -9.02 -14.22
C GLU A 18 -0.21 -8.84 -12.77
N ARG A 19 0.71 -8.94 -11.81
CA ARG A 19 0.38 -8.69 -10.40
C ARG A 19 -0.05 -7.25 -10.19
N LEU A 20 0.64 -6.32 -10.84
CA LEU A 20 0.32 -4.90 -10.70
C LEU A 20 -0.96 -4.49 -11.42
N ARG A 21 -1.50 -5.35 -12.29
CA ARG A 21 -2.79 -5.12 -12.97
C ARG A 21 -3.96 -5.74 -12.26
N ASP A 22 -3.71 -6.61 -11.29
CA ASP A 22 -4.77 -7.31 -10.58
C ASP A 22 -5.26 -6.47 -9.39
N THR A 23 -6.33 -5.72 -9.61
CA THR A 23 -6.86 -4.82 -8.58
C THR A 23 -7.37 -5.56 -7.36
N ASP A 24 -7.84 -6.80 -7.52
CA ASP A 24 -8.30 -7.60 -6.36
C ASP A 24 -7.12 -7.98 -5.49
N VAL A 25 -6.00 -8.36 -6.10
CA VAL A 25 -4.77 -8.67 -5.36
C VAL A 25 -4.25 -7.41 -4.63
N LEU A 26 -4.21 -6.28 -5.33
CA LEU A 26 -3.73 -5.02 -4.74
C LEU A 26 -4.64 -4.56 -3.60
N SER A 27 -5.95 -4.71 -3.77
CA SER A 27 -6.91 -4.37 -2.71
C SER A 27 -6.73 -5.26 -1.49
N ALA A 28 -6.51 -6.56 -1.69
CA ALA A 28 -6.22 -7.47 -0.58
C ALA A 28 -4.90 -7.12 0.11
N LEU A 29 -3.91 -6.65 -0.64
CA LEU A 29 -2.61 -6.26 -0.08
C LEU A 29 -2.72 -5.07 0.86
N VAL A 30 -3.47 -4.04 0.49
CA VAL A 30 -3.60 -2.86 1.37
C VAL A 30 -4.34 -3.21 2.66
N VAL A 31 -5.33 -4.11 2.58
CA VAL A 31 -6.02 -4.61 3.77
C VAL A 31 -5.06 -5.40 4.67
N ALA A 32 -4.28 -6.30 4.07
CA ALA A 32 -3.31 -7.10 4.83
C ALA A 32 -2.24 -6.22 5.47
N ALA A 33 -1.76 -5.22 4.74
CA ALA A 33 -0.77 -4.27 5.26
C ALA A 33 -1.32 -3.46 6.42
N ALA A 34 -2.57 -2.99 6.32
CA ALA A 34 -3.22 -2.27 7.41
C ALA A 34 -3.34 -3.14 8.66
N GLY A 35 -3.71 -4.42 8.48
CA GLY A 35 -3.76 -5.38 9.58
C GLY A 35 -2.41 -5.58 10.24
N ALA A 36 -1.33 -5.66 9.47
CA ALA A 36 0.02 -5.80 9.99
C ALA A 36 0.48 -4.59 10.79
N VAL A 37 0.10 -3.39 10.35
CA VAL A 37 0.40 -2.13 11.07
C VAL A 37 -0.49 -1.97 12.29
N GLY A 38 -1.67 -2.58 12.28
CA GLY A 38 -2.65 -2.46 13.37
C GLY A 38 -3.64 -1.32 13.17
N MET A 39 -3.85 -0.90 11.91
CA MET A 39 -4.80 0.17 11.59
C MET A 39 -6.15 -0.41 11.15
N PRO A 40 -7.25 -0.08 11.82
CA PRO A 40 -8.56 -0.47 11.30
C PRO A 40 -8.91 0.32 10.03
N GLY A 41 -9.37 -0.37 8.99
CA GLY A 41 -9.89 0.30 7.81
C GLY A 41 -11.23 0.98 8.08
N LEU A 42 -11.46 2.12 7.42
CA LEU A 42 -12.71 2.88 7.52
C LEU A 42 -13.69 2.55 6.39
N GLY A 43 -13.54 1.37 5.81
CA GLY A 43 -14.36 0.91 4.70
C GLY A 43 -13.52 0.06 3.76
N PRO A 44 -14.07 -0.36 2.63
CA PRO A 44 -13.32 -1.16 1.67
C PRO A 44 -12.28 -0.33 0.93
N PRO A 45 -11.23 -0.98 0.38
CA PRO A 45 -10.29 -0.31 -0.49
C PRO A 45 -10.98 0.28 -1.72
N VAL A 46 -10.41 1.35 -2.24
CA VAL A 46 -10.87 2.00 -3.46
C VAL A 46 -9.79 1.84 -4.51
N ALA A 47 -10.15 1.29 -5.67
CA ALA A 47 -9.23 1.13 -6.79
C ALA A 47 -9.69 1.99 -7.97
N ARG A 48 -8.74 2.65 -8.65
CA ARG A 48 -9.00 3.46 -9.84
C ARG A 48 -7.93 3.18 -10.87
N GLN A 49 -8.35 3.15 -12.12
CA GLN A 49 -7.45 2.93 -13.26
C GLN A 49 -7.57 4.09 -14.22
N GLY A 50 -6.46 4.47 -14.84
CA GLY A 50 -6.44 5.49 -15.87
C GLY A 50 -5.06 5.64 -16.48
N ALA A 51 -5.00 5.89 -17.80
CA ALA A 51 -3.77 6.22 -18.53
C ALA A 51 -2.58 5.29 -18.21
N GLY A 52 -2.83 3.98 -18.08
CA GLY A 52 -1.77 3.00 -17.81
C GLY A 52 -1.34 2.90 -16.37
N GLU A 53 -2.02 3.58 -15.46
CA GLU A 53 -1.73 3.52 -14.03
C GLU A 53 -2.91 2.97 -13.24
N ILE A 54 -2.60 2.37 -12.10
CA ILE A 54 -3.60 1.87 -11.16
C ILE A 54 -3.27 2.42 -9.78
N ALA A 55 -4.26 3.04 -9.14
CA ALA A 55 -4.13 3.51 -7.76
C ALA A 55 -5.11 2.72 -6.88
N VAL A 56 -4.62 2.28 -5.72
CA VAL A 56 -5.45 1.60 -4.72
C VAL A 56 -5.21 2.28 -3.38
N ALA A 57 -6.28 2.64 -2.71
CA ALA A 57 -6.20 3.36 -1.44
C ALA A 57 -7.08 2.70 -0.39
N LEU A 58 -6.57 2.63 0.83
CA LEU A 58 -7.35 2.25 2.00
C LEU A 58 -7.23 3.38 3.02
N LEU A 59 -8.34 4.04 3.30
CA LEU A 59 -8.40 4.99 4.40
C LEU A 59 -8.60 4.21 5.68
N CYS A 60 -7.77 4.51 6.68
CA CYS A 60 -7.79 3.84 7.97
C CYS A 60 -8.04 4.84 9.07
N LEU A 61 -8.41 4.34 10.25
CA LEU A 61 -8.47 5.18 11.43
C LEU A 61 -7.05 5.70 11.71
N GLU A 62 -6.89 7.02 11.65
CA GLU A 62 -5.63 7.73 11.92
C GLU A 62 -4.49 7.38 10.96
N GLY A 63 -4.81 7.06 9.71
CA GLY A 63 -3.78 6.79 8.72
C GLY A 63 -4.35 6.34 7.39
N HIS A 64 -3.45 5.89 6.52
CA HIS A 64 -3.85 5.37 5.22
C HIS A 64 -2.77 4.50 4.60
N ILE A 65 -3.16 3.71 3.61
CA ILE A 65 -2.23 2.99 2.74
C ILE A 65 -2.65 3.27 1.30
N VAL A 66 -1.71 3.73 0.48
CA VAL A 66 -1.95 4.02 -0.93
C VAL A 66 -0.88 3.36 -1.78
N LEU A 67 -1.30 2.70 -2.85
CA LEU A 67 -0.43 2.14 -3.86
C LEU A 67 -0.66 2.90 -5.17
N HIS A 68 0.43 3.32 -5.82
CA HIS A 68 0.41 3.82 -7.18
C HIS A 68 1.22 2.87 -8.03
N CYS A 69 0.58 2.18 -8.96
CA CYS A 69 1.22 1.16 -9.77
C CYS A 69 1.31 1.61 -11.23
N ALA A 70 2.49 1.42 -11.82
CA ALA A 70 2.73 1.58 -13.23
C ALA A 70 3.09 0.19 -13.81
N PRO A 71 2.09 -0.63 -14.18
CA PRO A 71 2.34 -2.03 -14.53
C PRO A 71 3.31 -2.24 -15.67
N ALA A 72 3.25 -1.40 -16.71
CA ALA A 72 4.17 -1.52 -17.86
C ALA A 72 5.62 -1.28 -17.46
N GLU A 73 5.87 -0.53 -16.39
CA GLU A 73 7.21 -0.24 -15.89
C GLU A 73 7.64 -1.17 -14.77
N GLY A 74 6.73 -2.00 -14.27
CA GLY A 74 7.01 -2.90 -13.15
C GLY A 74 7.24 -2.16 -11.84
N VAL A 75 6.60 -1.01 -11.64
CA VAL A 75 6.82 -0.13 -10.50
C VAL A 75 5.58 -0.02 -9.63
N CYS A 76 5.78 -0.07 -8.33
CA CYS A 76 4.72 0.20 -7.35
C CYS A 76 5.26 1.17 -6.29
N LEU A 77 4.68 2.36 -6.22
CA LEU A 77 4.96 3.32 -5.16
C LEU A 77 4.03 3.05 -4.00
N VAL A 78 4.60 2.80 -2.82
CA VAL A 78 3.85 2.48 -1.60
C VAL A 78 3.94 3.66 -0.64
N ASP A 79 2.79 4.15 -0.18
CA ASP A 79 2.70 5.25 0.78
C ASP A 79 1.90 4.78 1.98
N ILE A 80 2.52 4.74 3.16
CA ILE A 80 1.86 4.33 4.40
C ILE A 80 2.05 5.42 5.44
N VAL A 81 0.94 5.88 6.01
CA VAL A 81 0.91 6.81 7.14
C VAL A 81 0.13 6.16 8.26
N ALA A 82 0.66 6.20 9.47
CA ALA A 82 -0.01 5.68 10.64
C ALA A 82 0.29 6.57 11.86
N ARG A 83 -0.65 6.63 12.78
CA ARG A 83 -0.45 7.34 14.04
C ARG A 83 0.71 6.69 14.81
N ALA A 84 1.66 7.49 15.28
CA ALA A 84 2.73 6.99 16.13
C ALA A 84 2.13 6.40 17.43
N PRO A 85 2.68 5.32 17.96
CA PRO A 85 3.94 4.65 17.61
C PRO A 85 3.80 3.46 16.65
N ALA A 86 2.73 3.36 15.89
CA ALA A 86 2.52 2.23 14.97
C ALA A 86 3.69 2.09 14.00
N ASP A 87 4.09 0.84 13.74
CA ASP A 87 5.23 0.54 12.88
C ASP A 87 4.80 0.34 11.43
N VAL A 88 4.96 1.40 10.62
CA VAL A 88 4.62 1.36 9.20
C VAL A 88 5.49 0.37 8.41
N GLY A 89 6.68 0.05 8.90
CA GLY A 89 7.56 -0.95 8.29
C GLY A 89 6.94 -2.33 8.18
N LYS A 90 6.04 -2.68 9.09
CA LYS A 90 5.31 -3.96 9.02
C LYS A 90 4.40 -4.03 7.81
N GLY A 91 3.77 -2.92 7.44
CA GLY A 91 2.94 -2.85 6.24
C GLY A 91 3.79 -2.91 4.97
N ILE A 92 4.91 -2.22 4.94
CA ILE A 92 5.87 -2.28 3.84
C ILE A 92 6.33 -3.72 3.61
N ASP A 93 6.67 -4.44 4.68
CA ASP A 93 7.11 -5.84 4.60
C ASP A 93 6.06 -6.73 3.93
N VAL A 94 4.81 -6.60 4.32
CA VAL A 94 3.72 -7.39 3.74
C VAL A 94 3.62 -7.14 2.23
N ILE A 95 3.61 -5.88 1.83
CA ILE A 95 3.45 -5.51 0.43
C ILE A 95 4.66 -5.97 -0.39
N SER A 96 5.87 -5.69 0.10
CA SER A 96 7.10 -6.05 -0.59
C SER A 96 7.20 -7.56 -0.83
N ARG A 97 6.93 -8.36 0.19
CA ARG A 97 7.04 -9.81 0.08
C ARG A 97 6.03 -10.40 -0.89
N ARG A 98 4.81 -9.90 -0.88
CA ARG A 98 3.75 -10.44 -1.73
C ARG A 98 3.90 -10.03 -3.18
N LEU A 99 4.42 -8.83 -3.44
CA LEU A 99 4.66 -8.38 -4.80
C LEU A 99 5.94 -8.93 -5.40
N ALA A 100 6.90 -9.31 -4.59
CA ALA A 100 8.18 -9.85 -5.05
C ALA A 100 8.11 -11.30 -5.56
N VAL A 101 7.04 -12.01 -5.29
CA VAL A 101 6.91 -13.44 -5.64
C VAL A 101 6.43 -13.64 -7.06
#